data_164fa89622f782d17c18fdd25f9ca245
#
_entry.id   164fa89622f782d17c18fdd25f9ca245
#
_cell.length_a   1.000
_cell.length_b   1.000
_cell.length_c   1.000
_cell.angle_alpha   90.00
_cell.angle_beta   90.00
_cell.angle_gamma   90.00
#
_symmetry.space_group_name_H-M   'P 1'
#
loop_
_entity.id
_entity.type
_entity.pdbx_description
1 polymer ?
#
loop_
_entity_poly.entity_id
_entity_poly.type
_entity_poly.pdbx_seq_one_letter_code
_entity_poly.pdbx_strand_id
1 'polypeptide(L)'
;MGRLFVSATGTGVGKTYATLALIRSFAARGIRPGVCKPIETGVTEIPADAALLLREVQRYNSAFDSLTPEQITAALFSLPAAPFCADMQNRLDRSRLFEKAEELQHRCDLLLIEGAGGLMVPIGKEYFMIDLARDLEAFTLLVTPSKLGCINETLLSLEALKQRKMEHDWCVNLHEDAREFPLVTRPFYDAALPDWWSLQEGIEAFVDRFLQIEKHNARKEKR
;
A
#
# COMPACT_ATOMS: atom_id res chain seq x y z
N MET A 1 12.35 -6.22 -11.11
CA MET A 1 11.08 -5.46 -11.20
C MET A 1 10.59 -5.25 -9.78
N GLY A 2 10.39 -3.99 -9.36
CA GLY A 2 10.06 -3.65 -7.98
C GLY A 2 8.60 -3.88 -7.63
N ARG A 3 8.35 -4.10 -6.34
CA ARG A 3 7.01 -4.12 -5.74
C ARG A 3 6.94 -3.09 -4.62
N LEU A 4 5.91 -2.28 -4.62
CA LEU A 4 5.64 -1.31 -3.57
C LEU A 4 4.30 -1.63 -2.91
N PHE A 5 4.34 -2.04 -1.65
CA PHE A 5 3.15 -2.33 -0.86
C PHE A 5 2.70 -1.08 -0.11
N VAL A 6 1.52 -0.57 -0.41
CA VAL A 6 0.92 0.58 0.26
C VAL A 6 0.02 0.08 1.39
N SER A 7 0.45 0.32 2.62
CA SER A 7 -0.31 0.03 3.84
C SER A 7 -0.63 1.30 4.61
N ALA A 8 -1.40 1.16 5.69
CA ALA A 8 -1.68 2.27 6.59
C ALA A 8 -1.78 1.80 8.04
N THR A 9 -1.91 2.73 8.97
CA THR A 9 -2.17 2.40 10.39
C THR A 9 -3.60 1.89 10.60
N GLY A 10 -4.51 2.12 9.64
CA GLY A 10 -5.91 1.68 9.75
C GLY A 10 -6.72 1.84 8.47
N THR A 11 -8.03 1.72 8.60
CA THR A 11 -9.00 1.97 7.51
C THR A 11 -9.29 3.46 7.41
N GLY A 12 -9.55 3.97 6.20
CA GLY A 12 -9.89 5.38 5.96
C GLY A 12 -8.71 6.37 6.02
N VAL A 13 -7.49 5.89 6.27
CA VAL A 13 -6.29 6.76 6.43
C VAL A 13 -5.82 7.37 5.11
N GLY A 14 -6.28 6.88 3.95
CA GLY A 14 -5.94 7.42 2.63
C GLY A 14 -4.97 6.58 1.82
N LYS A 15 -4.95 5.24 2.00
CA LYS A 15 -4.17 4.33 1.15
C LYS A 15 -4.45 4.55 -0.33
N THR A 16 -5.71 4.51 -0.72
CA THR A 16 -6.12 4.66 -2.12
C THR A 16 -5.72 6.02 -2.68
N TYR A 17 -5.83 7.10 -1.90
CA TYR A 17 -5.32 8.41 -2.30
C TYR A 17 -3.79 8.37 -2.54
N ALA A 18 -3.04 7.76 -1.62
CA ALA A 18 -1.58 7.60 -1.76
C ALA A 18 -1.23 6.77 -2.99
N THR A 19 -1.91 5.64 -3.20
CA THR A 19 -1.66 4.76 -4.35
C THR A 19 -1.93 5.46 -5.68
N LEU A 20 -3.02 6.23 -5.78
CA LEU A 20 -3.34 7.03 -6.98
C LEU A 20 -2.27 8.09 -7.25
N ALA A 21 -1.79 8.77 -6.21
CA ALA A 21 -0.74 9.78 -6.36
C ALA A 21 0.61 9.13 -6.77
N LEU A 22 0.94 7.96 -6.23
CA LEU A 22 2.12 7.18 -6.62
C LEU A 22 2.05 6.72 -8.08
N ILE A 23 0.90 6.22 -8.56
CA ILE A 23 0.70 5.84 -9.96
C ILE A 23 1.09 7.01 -10.89
N ARG A 24 0.59 8.21 -10.60
CA ARG A 24 0.88 9.43 -11.38
C ARG A 24 2.35 9.80 -11.34
N SER A 25 2.94 9.79 -10.16
CA SER A 25 4.33 10.19 -9.95
C SER A 25 5.31 9.23 -10.63
N PHE A 26 5.08 7.91 -10.58
CA PHE A 26 5.87 6.93 -11.32
C PHE A 26 5.70 7.07 -12.84
N ALA A 27 4.46 7.24 -13.30
CA ALA A 27 4.19 7.43 -14.73
C ALA A 27 4.86 8.69 -15.29
N ALA A 28 4.89 9.78 -14.54
CA ALA A 28 5.59 11.02 -14.91
C ALA A 28 7.11 10.82 -15.09
N ARG A 29 7.68 9.76 -14.51
CA ARG A 29 9.11 9.37 -14.67
C ARG A 29 9.32 8.30 -15.73
N GLY A 30 8.32 8.00 -16.55
CA GLY A 30 8.40 7.01 -17.62
C GLY A 30 8.35 5.55 -17.14
N ILE A 31 8.03 5.31 -15.88
CA ILE A 31 7.79 3.97 -15.34
C ILE A 31 6.36 3.56 -15.70
N ARG A 32 6.17 2.37 -16.27
CA ARG A 32 4.84 1.81 -16.50
C ARG A 32 4.30 1.21 -15.20
N PRO A 33 3.37 1.89 -14.49
CA PRO A 33 2.83 1.36 -13.24
C PRO A 33 1.87 0.22 -13.52
N GLY A 34 1.82 -0.74 -12.59
CA GLY A 34 0.75 -1.72 -12.45
C GLY A 34 0.11 -1.58 -11.07
N VAL A 35 -1.06 -2.17 -10.89
CA VAL A 35 -1.74 -2.16 -9.61
C VAL A 35 -2.35 -3.52 -9.29
N CYS A 36 -2.29 -3.90 -8.02
CA CYS A 36 -2.96 -5.05 -7.44
C CYS A 36 -3.65 -4.62 -6.14
N LYS A 37 -4.91 -4.98 -6.00
CA LYS A 37 -5.67 -4.90 -4.73
C LYS A 37 -5.96 -6.34 -4.28
N PRO A 38 -5.03 -7.03 -3.61
CA PRO A 38 -5.14 -8.49 -3.39
C PRO A 38 -6.45 -8.90 -2.73
N ILE A 39 -6.93 -8.09 -1.81
CA ILE A 39 -8.19 -8.34 -1.07
C ILE A 39 -8.98 -7.04 -0.97
N GLU A 40 -10.28 -7.10 -1.26
CA GLU A 40 -11.22 -6.02 -0.97
C GLU A 40 -12.45 -6.56 -0.23
N THR A 41 -12.86 -5.88 0.82
CA THR A 41 -14.01 -6.24 1.68
C THR A 41 -15.07 -5.15 1.64
N GLY A 42 -16.33 -5.49 1.93
CA GLY A 42 -17.45 -4.54 1.82
C GLY A 42 -17.91 -4.32 0.38
N VAL A 43 -17.62 -5.28 -0.51
CA VAL A 43 -18.01 -5.19 -1.92
C VAL A 43 -19.47 -5.56 -2.09
N THR A 44 -20.29 -4.62 -2.60
CA THR A 44 -21.71 -4.87 -2.85
C THR A 44 -22.01 -5.17 -4.32
N GLU A 45 -21.43 -4.40 -5.23
CA GLU A 45 -21.59 -4.59 -6.69
C GLU A 45 -20.22 -4.66 -7.37
N ILE A 46 -19.44 -3.60 -7.26
CA ILE A 46 -18.12 -3.46 -7.88
C ILE A 46 -17.11 -3.18 -6.77
N PRO A 47 -15.90 -3.77 -6.80
CA PRO A 47 -14.85 -3.44 -5.85
C PRO A 47 -14.38 -1.99 -6.08
N ALA A 48 -14.76 -1.10 -5.17
CA ALA A 48 -14.66 0.34 -5.35
C ALA A 48 -13.21 0.84 -5.39
N ASP A 49 -12.37 0.34 -4.48
CA ASP A 49 -10.95 0.69 -4.45
C ASP A 49 -10.25 0.18 -5.72
N ALA A 50 -10.46 -1.10 -6.07
CA ALA A 50 -9.88 -1.69 -7.27
C ALA A 50 -10.32 -0.95 -8.54
N ALA A 51 -11.59 -0.52 -8.64
CA ALA A 51 -12.09 0.24 -9.79
C ALA A 51 -11.38 1.60 -9.93
N LEU A 52 -11.16 2.31 -8.82
CA LEU A 52 -10.44 3.59 -8.83
C LEU A 52 -8.98 3.40 -9.25
N LEU A 53 -8.30 2.41 -8.67
CA LEU A 53 -6.90 2.11 -8.94
C LEU A 53 -6.70 1.68 -10.40
N LEU A 54 -7.55 0.78 -10.90
CA LEU A 54 -7.49 0.30 -12.27
C LEU A 54 -7.70 1.43 -13.28
N ARG A 55 -8.73 2.26 -13.08
CA ARG A 55 -8.99 3.42 -13.95
C ARG A 55 -7.78 4.34 -14.03
N GLU A 56 -7.07 4.55 -12.92
CA GLU A 56 -5.90 5.43 -12.92
C GLU A 56 -4.72 4.77 -13.66
N VAL A 57 -4.44 3.49 -13.45
CA VAL A 57 -3.36 2.78 -14.15
C VAL A 57 -3.60 2.72 -15.66
N GLN A 58 -4.83 2.47 -16.11
CA GLN A 58 -5.20 2.42 -17.53
C GLN A 58 -4.84 3.71 -18.29
N ARG A 59 -4.71 4.85 -17.62
CA ARG A 59 -4.28 6.11 -18.24
C ARG A 59 -2.81 6.12 -18.64
N TYR A 60 -2.00 5.23 -18.07
CA TYR A 60 -0.54 5.23 -18.22
C TYR A 60 0.04 3.90 -18.68
N ASN A 61 -0.74 2.81 -18.63
CA ASN A 61 -0.29 1.48 -18.99
C ASN A 61 -1.40 0.70 -19.71
N SER A 62 -1.32 0.67 -21.04
CA SER A 62 -2.30 -0.01 -21.91
C SER A 62 -2.38 -1.52 -21.71
N ALA A 63 -1.38 -2.16 -21.07
CA ALA A 63 -1.43 -3.58 -20.73
C ALA A 63 -2.53 -3.90 -19.68
N PHE A 64 -3.10 -2.87 -19.05
CA PHE A 64 -4.23 -2.96 -18.12
C PHE A 64 -5.59 -2.61 -18.75
N ASP A 65 -5.67 -2.13 -20.00
CA ASP A 65 -6.90 -1.63 -20.62
C ASP A 65 -8.02 -2.68 -20.70
N SER A 66 -7.66 -3.95 -20.91
CA SER A 66 -8.62 -5.05 -21.02
C SER A 66 -9.04 -5.65 -19.68
N LEU A 67 -8.45 -5.21 -18.56
CA LEU A 67 -8.76 -5.75 -17.25
C LEU A 67 -10.00 -5.11 -16.64
N THR A 68 -10.71 -5.90 -15.81
CA THR A 68 -11.79 -5.41 -14.94
C THR A 68 -11.29 -5.25 -13.50
N PRO A 69 -12.01 -4.51 -12.64
CA PRO A 69 -11.62 -4.35 -11.23
C PRO A 69 -11.42 -5.68 -10.50
N GLU A 70 -12.25 -6.69 -10.79
CA GLU A 70 -12.15 -8.03 -10.19
C GLU A 70 -10.88 -8.75 -10.63
N GLN A 71 -10.36 -8.45 -11.81
CA GLN A 71 -9.16 -9.08 -12.34
C GLN A 71 -7.86 -8.56 -11.73
N ILE A 72 -7.90 -7.42 -11.04
CA ILE A 72 -6.75 -6.92 -10.24
C ILE A 72 -6.86 -7.30 -8.76
N THR A 73 -7.86 -8.12 -8.39
CA THR A 73 -8.08 -8.66 -7.06
C THR A 73 -7.95 -10.18 -7.05
N ALA A 74 -7.56 -10.75 -5.91
CA ALA A 74 -7.54 -12.20 -5.71
C ALA A 74 -8.72 -12.69 -4.88
N ALA A 75 -9.22 -11.84 -3.97
CA ALA A 75 -10.37 -12.16 -3.12
C ALA A 75 -11.26 -10.95 -2.88
N LEU A 76 -12.57 -11.17 -2.98
CA LEU A 76 -13.62 -10.18 -2.78
C LEU A 76 -14.62 -10.70 -1.75
N PHE A 77 -14.94 -9.87 -0.76
CA PHE A 77 -15.91 -10.21 0.28
C PHE A 77 -16.97 -9.12 0.42
N SER A 78 -18.23 -9.52 0.57
CA SER A 78 -19.34 -8.57 0.74
C SER A 78 -19.40 -7.98 2.16
N LEU A 79 -18.94 -8.73 3.17
CA LEU A 79 -18.92 -8.22 4.54
C LEU A 79 -17.81 -7.18 4.72
N PRO A 80 -18.10 -5.94 5.21
CA PRO A 80 -17.10 -4.91 5.48
C PRO A 80 -16.39 -5.20 6.82
N ALA A 81 -15.51 -6.20 6.83
CA ALA A 81 -14.78 -6.67 8.01
C ALA A 81 -13.34 -7.04 7.62
N ALA A 82 -12.50 -7.36 8.61
CA ALA A 82 -11.19 -7.95 8.33
C ALA A 82 -11.35 -9.20 7.45
N PRO A 83 -10.44 -9.45 6.48
CA PRO A 83 -10.55 -10.60 5.57
C PRO A 83 -10.83 -11.92 6.26
N PHE A 84 -10.14 -12.22 7.37
CA PHE A 84 -10.38 -13.41 8.19
C PHE A 84 -11.84 -13.52 8.67
N CYS A 85 -12.44 -12.40 9.08
CA CYS A 85 -13.84 -12.37 9.54
C CYS A 85 -14.83 -12.38 8.36
N ALA A 86 -14.44 -11.79 7.24
CA ALA A 86 -15.27 -11.73 6.05
C ALA A 86 -15.34 -13.08 5.32
N ASP A 87 -14.28 -13.89 5.41
CA ASP A 87 -14.19 -15.23 4.85
C ASP A 87 -14.83 -16.29 5.77
N MET A 88 -16.13 -16.16 6.03
CA MET A 88 -16.86 -17.08 6.90
C MET A 88 -16.80 -18.56 6.47
N GLN A 89 -16.41 -18.84 5.25
CA GLN A 89 -16.36 -20.21 4.70
C GLN A 89 -14.91 -20.70 4.53
N ASN A 90 -13.94 -19.94 4.99
CA ASN A 90 -12.50 -20.24 4.91
C ASN A 90 -12.07 -20.66 3.48
N ARG A 91 -12.51 -19.87 2.50
CA ARG A 91 -12.24 -20.14 1.05
C ARG A 91 -11.02 -19.43 0.52
N LEU A 92 -10.46 -18.49 1.30
CA LEU A 92 -9.30 -17.73 0.85
C LEU A 92 -8.08 -18.65 0.77
N ASP A 93 -7.73 -18.99 -0.45
CA ASP A 93 -6.46 -19.62 -0.74
C ASP A 93 -5.36 -18.54 -0.86
N ARG A 94 -4.38 -18.57 0.04
CA ARG A 94 -3.29 -17.61 0.06
C ARG A 94 -2.43 -17.67 -1.21
N SER A 95 -2.30 -18.83 -1.85
CA SER A 95 -1.55 -18.96 -3.11
C SER A 95 -2.06 -18.01 -4.19
N ARG A 96 -3.37 -17.80 -4.25
CA ARG A 96 -4.02 -16.89 -5.20
C ARG A 96 -3.62 -15.44 -5.03
N LEU A 97 -3.23 -15.01 -3.80
CA LEU A 97 -2.74 -13.65 -3.55
C LEU A 97 -1.40 -13.43 -4.26
N PHE A 98 -0.52 -14.44 -4.21
CA PHE A 98 0.79 -14.41 -4.85
C PHE A 98 0.66 -14.55 -6.36
N GLU A 99 -0.12 -15.52 -6.82
CA GLU A 99 -0.38 -15.76 -8.25
C GLU A 99 -0.91 -14.49 -8.94
N LYS A 100 -1.85 -13.78 -8.27
CA LYS A 100 -2.40 -12.54 -8.78
C LYS A 100 -1.34 -11.43 -8.87
N ALA A 101 -0.52 -11.28 -7.84
CA ALA A 101 0.57 -10.30 -7.87
C ALA A 101 1.59 -10.60 -8.97
N GLU A 102 1.97 -11.87 -9.15
CA GLU A 102 2.85 -12.31 -10.23
C GLU A 102 2.25 -12.06 -11.62
N GLU A 103 0.99 -12.44 -11.83
CA GLU A 103 0.28 -12.21 -13.09
C GLU A 103 0.32 -10.73 -13.50
N LEU A 104 0.02 -9.83 -12.54
CA LEU A 104 -0.03 -8.39 -12.80
C LEU A 104 1.37 -7.78 -12.95
N GLN A 105 2.37 -8.31 -12.22
CA GLN A 105 3.76 -7.87 -12.31
C GLN A 105 4.32 -8.00 -13.75
N HIS A 106 3.95 -9.03 -14.48
CA HIS A 106 4.40 -9.22 -15.87
C HIS A 106 3.88 -8.16 -16.84
N ARG A 107 2.91 -7.33 -16.41
CA ARG A 107 2.29 -6.28 -17.22
C ARG A 107 2.89 -4.88 -16.98
N CYS A 108 3.84 -4.74 -16.04
CA CYS A 108 4.34 -3.44 -15.60
C CYS A 108 5.82 -3.46 -15.25
N ASP A 109 6.41 -2.27 -15.11
CA ASP A 109 7.78 -2.10 -14.63
C ASP A 109 7.83 -2.06 -13.10
N LEU A 110 6.76 -1.56 -12.46
CA LEU A 110 6.57 -1.48 -11.01
C LEU A 110 5.13 -1.85 -10.66
N LEU A 111 4.96 -2.80 -9.74
CA LEU A 111 3.64 -3.17 -9.23
C LEU A 111 3.37 -2.47 -7.88
N LEU A 112 2.34 -1.64 -7.86
CA LEU A 112 1.78 -1.06 -6.65
C LEU A 112 0.74 -2.03 -6.08
N ILE A 113 0.93 -2.46 -4.84
CA ILE A 113 0.04 -3.41 -4.16
C ILE A 113 -0.62 -2.69 -3.01
N GLU A 114 -1.94 -2.50 -3.08
CA GLU A 114 -2.66 -1.83 -2.00
C GLU A 114 -3.27 -2.83 -1.02
N GLY A 115 -2.84 -2.75 0.23
CA GLY A 115 -3.35 -3.56 1.33
C GLY A 115 -4.79 -3.18 1.74
N ALA A 116 -5.42 -4.02 2.57
CA ALA A 116 -6.71 -3.77 3.20
C ALA A 116 -6.54 -3.44 4.69
N GLY A 117 -7.09 -2.32 5.14
CA GLY A 117 -6.95 -1.87 6.53
C GLY A 117 -5.51 -1.53 6.93
N GLY A 118 -5.11 -1.93 8.13
CA GLY A 118 -3.76 -1.71 8.66
C GLY A 118 -2.86 -2.95 8.57
N LEU A 119 -1.59 -2.80 8.99
CA LEU A 119 -0.57 -3.87 8.91
C LEU A 119 -0.96 -5.16 9.65
N MET A 120 -1.62 -5.05 10.79
CA MET A 120 -2.01 -6.21 11.62
C MET A 120 -3.44 -6.69 11.35
N VAL A 121 -4.04 -6.30 10.22
CA VAL A 121 -5.34 -6.84 9.81
C VAL A 121 -5.20 -8.33 9.46
N PRO A 122 -5.98 -9.22 10.10
CA PRO A 122 -5.87 -10.65 9.87
C PRO A 122 -6.46 -11.07 8.51
N ILE A 123 -5.64 -11.74 7.71
CA ILE A 123 -6.03 -12.46 6.49
C ILE A 123 -6.37 -13.90 6.85
N GLY A 124 -5.63 -14.47 7.80
CA GLY A 124 -5.82 -15.81 8.36
C GLY A 124 -5.60 -15.80 9.86
N LYS A 125 -5.75 -16.94 10.52
CA LYS A 125 -5.60 -17.05 11.98
C LYS A 125 -4.24 -16.54 12.49
N GLU A 126 -3.18 -16.80 11.75
CA GLU A 126 -1.79 -16.43 12.09
C GLU A 126 -1.09 -15.75 10.91
N TYR A 127 -1.88 -15.12 10.02
CA TYR A 127 -1.36 -14.45 8.83
C TYR A 127 -2.03 -13.09 8.65
N PHE A 128 -1.22 -12.06 8.64
CA PHE A 128 -1.67 -10.67 8.65
C PHE A 128 -1.27 -9.95 7.35
N MET A 129 -1.79 -8.77 7.15
CA MET A 129 -1.48 -7.93 5.98
C MET A 129 0.03 -7.62 5.87
N ILE A 130 0.71 -7.45 7.00
CA ILE A 130 2.17 -7.26 7.04
C ILE A 130 2.93 -8.51 6.57
N ASP A 131 2.41 -9.71 6.85
CA ASP A 131 3.03 -10.95 6.41
C ASP A 131 2.89 -11.12 4.89
N LEU A 132 1.74 -10.71 4.32
CA LEU A 132 1.56 -10.67 2.87
C LEU A 132 2.56 -9.71 2.21
N ALA A 133 2.76 -8.52 2.76
CA ALA A 133 3.74 -7.55 2.24
C ALA A 133 5.16 -8.12 2.26
N ARG A 134 5.55 -8.78 3.37
CA ARG A 134 6.84 -9.45 3.52
C ARG A 134 7.01 -10.58 2.51
N ASP A 135 6.04 -11.47 2.42
CA ASP A 135 6.13 -12.68 1.59
C ASP A 135 6.03 -12.35 0.09
N LEU A 136 5.51 -11.17 -0.28
CA LEU A 136 5.59 -10.59 -1.61
C LEU A 136 6.94 -9.89 -1.87
N GLU A 137 7.83 -9.86 -0.89
CA GLU A 137 9.15 -9.18 -0.99
C GLU A 137 9.00 -7.71 -1.43
N ALA A 138 7.94 -7.03 -0.97
CA ALA A 138 7.63 -5.69 -1.38
C ALA A 138 8.20 -4.65 -0.42
N PHE A 139 8.79 -3.58 -0.95
CA PHE A 139 9.06 -2.39 -0.16
C PHE A 139 7.74 -1.83 0.38
N THR A 140 7.66 -1.47 1.64
CA THR A 140 6.41 -1.02 2.26
C THR A 140 6.37 0.48 2.46
N LEU A 141 5.36 1.16 1.91
CA LEU A 141 5.01 2.53 2.29
C LEU A 141 3.87 2.48 3.31
N LEU A 142 4.13 2.98 4.52
CA LEU A 142 3.13 3.13 5.57
C LEU A 142 2.54 4.54 5.53
N VAL A 143 1.25 4.64 5.30
CA VAL A 143 0.49 5.90 5.38
C VAL A 143 -0.13 6.03 6.76
N THR A 144 0.12 7.15 7.45
CA THR A 144 -0.45 7.46 8.76
C THR A 144 -1.36 8.69 8.70
N PRO A 145 -2.37 8.81 9.56
CA PRO A 145 -3.22 10.00 9.57
C PRO A 145 -2.55 11.15 10.34
N SER A 146 -3.14 12.33 10.24
CA SER A 146 -2.74 13.51 11.02
C SER A 146 -3.60 13.77 12.24
N LYS A 147 -4.63 12.97 12.48
CA LYS A 147 -5.58 13.12 13.59
C LYS A 147 -4.94 12.90 14.96
N LEU A 148 -5.56 13.44 16.01
CA LEU A 148 -5.16 13.18 17.40
C LEU A 148 -5.16 11.67 17.69
N GLY A 149 -4.09 11.18 18.33
CA GLY A 149 -3.87 9.75 18.61
C GLY A 149 -3.01 9.02 17.58
N CYS A 150 -2.74 9.62 16.42
CA CYS A 150 -1.96 9.00 15.34
C CYS A 150 -0.53 8.63 15.74
N ILE A 151 0.08 9.33 16.71
CA ILE A 151 1.44 9.01 17.19
C ILE A 151 1.52 7.56 17.67
N ASN A 152 0.58 7.13 18.51
CA ASN A 152 0.56 5.75 19.02
C ASN A 152 0.38 4.72 17.87
N GLU A 153 -0.56 4.96 16.98
CA GLU A 153 -0.81 4.09 15.82
C GLU A 153 0.42 3.98 14.91
N THR A 154 1.09 5.12 14.69
CA THR A 154 2.30 5.20 13.88
C THR A 154 3.45 4.42 14.52
N LEU A 155 3.74 4.67 15.80
CA LEU A 155 4.84 3.99 16.50
C LEU A 155 4.64 2.48 16.54
N LEU A 156 3.43 1.99 16.85
CA LEU A 156 3.12 0.55 16.85
C LEU A 156 3.30 -0.07 15.46
N SER A 157 2.89 0.64 14.42
CA SER A 157 3.02 0.16 13.04
C SER A 157 4.49 0.12 12.58
N LEU A 158 5.26 1.17 12.90
CA LEU A 158 6.71 1.21 12.59
C LEU A 158 7.48 0.13 13.36
N GLU A 159 7.12 -0.09 14.63
CA GLU A 159 7.73 -1.17 15.44
C GLU A 159 7.43 -2.55 14.84
N ALA A 160 6.20 -2.79 14.35
CA ALA A 160 5.84 -4.05 13.70
C ALA A 160 6.64 -4.30 12.42
N LEU A 161 6.90 -3.26 11.61
CA LEU A 161 7.75 -3.34 10.41
C LEU A 161 9.21 -3.60 10.78
N LYS A 162 9.73 -2.88 11.76
CA LYS A 162 11.11 -3.01 12.25
C LYS A 162 11.40 -4.40 12.82
N GLN A 163 10.49 -4.95 13.64
CA GLN A 163 10.63 -6.30 14.20
C GLN A 163 10.71 -7.38 13.12
N ARG A 164 10.02 -7.17 11.99
CA ARG A 164 10.05 -8.08 10.83
C ARG A 164 11.20 -7.76 9.84
N LYS A 165 12.04 -6.77 10.14
CA LYS A 165 13.17 -6.30 9.31
C LYS A 165 12.75 -5.96 7.88
N MET A 166 11.56 -5.38 7.72
CA MET A 166 11.04 -5.00 6.41
C MET A 166 11.60 -3.66 5.97
N GLU A 167 12.00 -3.57 4.70
CA GLU A 167 12.33 -2.30 4.07
C GLU A 167 11.06 -1.45 3.95
N HIS A 168 11.08 -0.24 4.50
CA HIS A 168 9.91 0.62 4.53
C HIS A 168 10.27 2.10 4.57
N ASP A 169 9.32 2.91 4.16
CA ASP A 169 9.25 4.35 4.40
C ASP A 169 7.84 4.67 4.94
N TRP A 170 7.62 5.86 5.47
CA TRP A 170 6.34 6.24 6.01
C TRP A 170 6.03 7.72 5.82
N CYS A 171 4.76 8.04 5.68
CA CYS A 171 4.29 9.40 5.49
C CYS A 171 3.03 9.71 6.29
N VAL A 172 2.80 10.98 6.51
CA VAL A 172 1.57 11.50 7.12
C VAL A 172 0.64 12.02 6.03
N ASN A 173 -0.58 11.51 5.97
CA ASN A 173 -1.64 12.09 5.16
C ASN A 173 -2.30 13.24 5.95
N LEU A 174 -1.98 14.49 5.59
CA LEU A 174 -2.53 15.70 6.20
C LEU A 174 -3.95 15.96 5.70
N HIS A 175 -4.92 15.20 6.22
CA HIS A 175 -6.32 15.29 5.86
C HIS A 175 -7.20 15.58 7.08
N GLU A 176 -7.25 14.68 8.06
CA GLU A 176 -7.94 14.89 9.32
C GLU A 176 -7.08 15.74 10.26
N ASP A 177 -7.68 16.70 10.97
CA ASP A 177 -7.00 17.58 11.93
C ASP A 177 -5.74 18.28 11.37
N ALA A 178 -5.70 18.53 10.06
CA ALA A 178 -4.51 19.08 9.40
C ALA A 178 -4.08 20.44 9.94
N ARG A 179 -5.03 21.23 10.48
CA ARG A 179 -4.76 22.54 11.06
C ARG A 179 -4.12 22.45 12.45
N GLU A 180 -4.48 21.44 13.21
CA GLU A 180 -4.00 21.18 14.57
C GLU A 180 -2.67 20.42 14.55
N PHE A 181 -2.40 19.65 13.50
CA PHE A 181 -1.22 18.82 13.36
C PHE A 181 0.12 19.54 13.67
N PRO A 182 0.36 20.78 13.21
CA PRO A 182 1.61 21.49 13.50
C PRO A 182 1.85 21.75 15.02
N LEU A 183 0.77 21.84 15.80
CA LEU A 183 0.85 22.10 17.24
C LEU A 183 0.78 20.83 18.07
N VAL A 184 0.01 19.83 17.62
CA VAL A 184 -0.36 18.68 18.45
C VAL A 184 0.53 17.47 18.19
N THR A 185 0.90 17.22 16.95
CA THR A 185 1.58 15.97 16.52
C THR A 185 2.98 16.22 15.99
N ARG A 186 3.14 17.20 15.10
CA ARG A 186 4.41 17.51 14.43
C ARG A 186 5.60 17.71 15.38
N PRO A 187 5.47 18.40 16.54
CA PRO A 187 6.61 18.58 17.42
C PRO A 187 7.24 17.26 17.90
N PHE A 188 6.41 16.23 18.11
CA PHE A 188 6.93 14.91 18.45
C PHE A 188 7.61 14.23 17.24
N TYR A 189 7.02 14.31 16.07
CA TYR A 189 7.62 13.72 14.86
C TYR A 189 8.94 14.38 14.51
N ASP A 190 9.03 15.72 14.54
CA ASP A 190 10.28 16.45 14.28
C ASP A 190 11.40 16.07 15.28
N ALA A 191 11.05 15.79 16.53
CA ALA A 191 12.01 15.44 17.57
C ALA A 191 12.41 13.96 17.57
N ALA A 192 11.49 13.04 17.36
CA ALA A 192 11.69 11.60 17.56
C ALA A 192 11.78 10.80 16.26
N LEU A 193 11.21 11.30 15.17
CA LEU A 193 11.09 10.63 13.87
C LEU A 193 11.38 11.63 12.73
N PRO A 194 12.56 12.25 12.65
CA PRO A 194 12.83 13.39 11.75
C PRO A 194 12.72 13.09 10.27
N ASP A 195 12.68 11.81 9.90
CA ASP A 195 12.56 11.37 8.49
C ASP A 195 11.10 11.32 7.99
N TRP A 196 10.14 11.79 8.81
CA TRP A 196 8.74 11.85 8.37
C TRP A 196 8.53 12.85 7.23
N TRP A 197 7.55 12.60 6.38
CA TRP A 197 7.15 13.52 5.31
C TRP A 197 5.63 13.53 5.12
N SER A 198 5.10 14.64 4.59
CA SER A 198 3.68 14.73 4.27
C SER A 198 3.40 14.14 2.88
N LEU A 199 2.35 13.36 2.78
CA LEU A 199 1.94 12.76 1.51
C LEU A 199 1.67 13.81 0.43
N GLN A 200 1.17 14.99 0.82
CA GLN A 200 0.83 16.08 -0.08
C GLN A 200 2.06 16.75 -0.72
N GLU A 201 3.18 16.80 -0.02
CA GLU A 201 4.37 17.54 -0.47
C GLU A 201 5.58 16.65 -0.76
N GLY A 202 5.64 15.47 -0.14
CA GLY A 202 6.85 14.62 -0.17
C GLY A 202 6.83 13.49 -1.18
N ILE A 203 5.73 13.27 -1.91
CA ILE A 203 5.56 12.09 -2.77
C ILE A 203 6.59 12.02 -3.90
N GLU A 204 6.92 13.14 -4.52
CA GLU A 204 7.90 13.20 -5.61
C GLU A 204 9.30 12.82 -5.13
N ALA A 205 9.72 13.36 -3.98
CA ALA A 205 10.98 13.03 -3.34
C ALA A 205 11.04 11.56 -2.88
N PHE A 206 9.94 11.03 -2.37
CA PHE A 206 9.83 9.61 -2.04
C PHE A 206 10.04 8.73 -3.28
N VAL A 207 9.35 9.02 -4.38
CA VAL A 207 9.46 8.24 -5.62
C VAL A 207 10.91 8.25 -6.14
N ASP A 208 11.59 9.39 -6.08
CA ASP A 208 13.00 9.48 -6.50
C ASP A 208 13.92 8.63 -5.61
N ARG A 209 13.72 8.64 -4.27
CA ARG A 209 14.47 7.78 -3.33
C ARG A 209 14.18 6.30 -3.58
N PHE A 210 12.92 5.93 -3.73
CA PHE A 210 12.51 4.56 -4.00
C PHE A 210 13.15 4.00 -5.28
N LEU A 211 13.15 4.76 -6.37
CA LEU A 211 13.79 4.35 -7.63
C LEU A 211 15.32 4.20 -7.50
N GLN A 212 15.96 4.95 -6.61
CA GLN A 212 17.39 4.76 -6.30
C GLN A 212 17.64 3.46 -5.54
N ILE A 213 16.79 3.12 -4.56
CA ILE A 213 16.84 1.86 -3.82
C ILE A 213 16.69 0.68 -4.78
N GLU A 214 15.68 0.68 -5.62
CA GLU A 214 15.43 -0.36 -6.62
C GLU A 214 16.63 -0.56 -7.57
N LYS A 215 17.22 0.53 -8.06
CA LYS A 215 18.43 0.46 -8.90
C LYS A 215 19.62 -0.15 -8.16
N HIS A 216 19.76 0.13 -6.87
CA HIS A 216 20.84 -0.42 -6.04
C HIS A 216 20.64 -1.93 -5.82
N ASN A 217 19.42 -2.35 -5.47
CA ASN A 217 19.08 -3.77 -5.25
C ASN A 217 19.28 -4.59 -6.53
N ALA A 218 18.80 -4.12 -7.67
CA ALA A 218 18.99 -4.78 -8.96
C ALA A 218 20.46 -4.92 -9.40
N ARG A 219 21.37 -4.07 -8.90
CA ARG A 219 22.81 -4.19 -9.15
C ARG A 219 23.48 -5.23 -8.24
N LYS A 220 22.97 -5.43 -7.02
CA LYS A 220 23.48 -6.45 -6.09
C LYS A 220 23.13 -7.87 -6.53
N GLU A 221 21.92 -8.08 -7.09
CA GLU A 221 21.46 -9.37 -7.59
C GLU A 221 22.24 -9.87 -8.84
N LYS A 222 22.86 -8.94 -9.58
CA LYS A 222 23.67 -9.26 -10.78
C LYS A 222 25.13 -9.57 -10.51
N ARG A 223 25.55 -9.49 -9.25
CA ARG A 223 26.93 -9.79 -8.81
C ARG A 223 26.99 -11.10 -8.04
#